data_a313589575919826b6c231a2151f345b
#
_entry.id   a313589575919826b6c231a2151f345b
#
_cell.length_a   1.000
_cell.length_b   1.000
_cell.length_c   1.000
_cell.angle_alpha   90.00
_cell.angle_beta   90.00
_cell.angle_gamma   90.00
#
_symmetry.space_group_name_H-M   'P 1'
#
loop_
_entity.id
_entity.type
_entity.pdbx_description
1 polymer ?
#
loop_
_entity_poly.entity_id
_entity_poly.type
_entity_poly.pdbx_seq_one_letter_code
_entity_poly.pdbx_strand_id
1 'polypeptide(L)' 'MTKNDVLQHATALFEGDAVTVLRWCNEPNRALNWKTPAELIDSEEGALMVSILITRIEHGVCS' A
#
# COMPACT_ATOMS: atom_id res chain seq x y z
N MET A 1 11.90 3.10 6.47
CA MET A 1 10.74 2.19 6.34
C MET A 1 11.09 1.09 5.37
N THR A 2 10.82 -0.15 5.75
CA THR A 2 11.16 -1.29 4.92
C THR A 2 9.94 -1.80 4.17
N LYS A 3 10.21 -2.61 3.13
CA LYS A 3 9.17 -3.29 2.37
C LYS A 3 8.25 -4.12 3.28
N ASN A 4 8.83 -4.82 4.26
CA ASN A 4 8.05 -5.62 5.20
C ASN A 4 7.11 -4.77 6.05
N ASP A 5 7.56 -3.61 6.49
CA ASP A 5 6.73 -2.70 7.28
C ASP A 5 5.50 -2.28 6.49
N VAL A 6 5.69 -1.95 5.22
CA VAL A 6 4.59 -1.54 4.36
C VAL A 6 3.60 -2.69 4.14
N LEU A 7 4.13 -3.89 3.88
CA LEU A 7 3.28 -5.07 3.67
C LEU A 7 2.50 -5.44 4.91
N GLN A 8 3.12 -5.35 6.10
CA GLN A 8 2.43 -5.60 7.36
C GLN A 8 1.32 -4.59 7.57
N HIS A 9 1.59 -3.33 7.29
CA HIS A 9 0.60 -2.27 7.43
C HIS A 9 -0.58 -2.50 6.47
N ALA A 10 -0.30 -2.87 5.23
CA ALA A 10 -1.34 -3.19 4.26
C ALA A 10 -2.17 -4.41 4.70
N THR A 11 -1.51 -5.43 5.22
CA THR A 11 -2.18 -6.63 5.71
C THR A 11 -3.14 -6.29 6.85
N ALA A 12 -2.71 -5.42 7.76
CA ALA A 12 -3.57 -4.97 8.85
C ALA A 12 -4.78 -4.20 8.32
N LEU A 13 -4.57 -3.37 7.30
CA LEU A 13 -5.64 -2.60 6.67
C LEU A 13 -6.73 -3.52 6.10
N PHE A 14 -6.34 -4.63 5.51
CA PHE A 14 -7.26 -5.61 4.91
C PHE A 14 -7.61 -6.77 5.85
N GLU A 15 -7.44 -6.55 7.14
CA GLU A 15 -7.83 -7.51 8.19
C GLU A 15 -7.18 -8.89 8.04
N GLY A 16 -5.95 -8.92 7.56
CA GLY A 16 -5.20 -10.16 7.41
C GLY A 16 -5.52 -10.94 6.14
N ASP A 17 -6.31 -10.40 5.24
CA ASP A 17 -6.65 -11.05 3.98
C ASP A 17 -5.49 -10.93 2.99
N ALA A 18 -4.62 -11.93 2.97
CA ALA A 18 -3.43 -11.93 2.12
C ALA A 18 -3.78 -11.87 0.62
N VAL A 19 -4.86 -12.49 0.22
CA VAL A 19 -5.28 -12.49 -1.19
C VAL A 19 -5.64 -11.08 -1.62
N THR A 20 -6.41 -10.36 -0.80
CA THR A 20 -6.80 -8.99 -1.08
C THR A 20 -5.56 -8.08 -1.12
N VAL A 21 -4.63 -8.27 -0.19
CA VAL A 21 -3.38 -7.51 -0.16
C VAL A 21 -2.59 -7.71 -1.46
N LEU A 22 -2.45 -8.95 -1.90
CA LEU A 22 -1.73 -9.26 -3.14
C LEU A 22 -2.40 -8.61 -4.36
N ARG A 23 -3.71 -8.67 -4.44
CA ARG A 23 -4.45 -8.04 -5.54
C ARG A 23 -4.23 -6.54 -5.53
N TRP A 24 -4.37 -5.92 -4.37
CA TRP A 24 -4.18 -4.48 -4.24
C TRP A 24 -2.77 -4.07 -4.64
N CYS A 25 -1.77 -4.84 -4.22
CA CYS A 25 -0.37 -4.54 -4.53
C CYS A 25 -0.04 -4.70 -6.02
N ASN A 26 -0.78 -5.52 -6.73
CA ASN A 26 -0.52 -5.79 -8.15
C ASN A 26 -1.41 -5.01 -9.10
N GLU A 27 -2.28 -4.16 -8.58
CA GLU A 27 -3.14 -3.33 -9.42
C GLU A 27 -2.62 -1.90 -9.49
N PRO A 28 -2.63 -1.28 -10.68
CA PRO A 28 -2.27 0.14 -10.80
C PRO A 28 -3.19 0.99 -9.93
N ASN A 29 -2.61 1.94 -9.21
CA ASN A 29 -3.36 2.79 -8.30
C ASN A 29 -3.28 4.24 -8.75
N ARG A 30 -4.43 4.86 -8.88
CA ARG A 30 -4.51 6.25 -9.33
C ARG A 30 -3.73 7.20 -8.41
N ALA A 31 -3.76 6.96 -7.11
CA ALA A 31 -3.05 7.78 -6.15
C ALA A 31 -1.53 7.66 -6.27
N LEU A 32 -1.05 6.64 -6.98
CA LEU A 32 0.36 6.37 -7.20
C LEU A 32 0.76 6.58 -8.66
N ASN A 33 0.07 7.46 -9.37
CA ASN A 33 0.30 7.74 -10.79
C ASN A 33 0.15 6.49 -11.67
N TRP A 34 -0.84 5.65 -11.34
CA TRP A 34 -1.13 4.40 -12.04
C TRP A 34 -0.02 3.36 -11.93
N LYS A 35 0.88 3.54 -10.97
CA LYS A 35 1.89 2.53 -10.66
C LYS A 35 1.34 1.56 -9.64
N THR A 36 1.89 0.34 -9.62
CA THR A 36 1.47 -0.64 -8.64
C THR A 36 2.22 -0.43 -7.33
N PRO A 37 1.57 -0.65 -6.18
CA PRO A 37 2.27 -0.62 -4.90
C PRO A 37 3.47 -1.56 -4.86
N ALA A 38 3.34 -2.75 -5.50
CA ALA A 38 4.41 -3.74 -5.52
C ALA A 38 5.70 -3.21 -6.14
N GLU A 39 5.60 -2.44 -7.21
CA GLU A 39 6.79 -1.88 -7.84
C GLU A 39 7.38 -0.71 -7.05
N LEU A 40 6.53 0.05 -6.36
CA LEU A 40 6.97 1.21 -5.60
C LEU A 40 7.68 0.84 -4.31
N ILE A 41 7.26 -0.24 -3.64
CA ILE A 41 7.85 -0.59 -2.34
C ILE A 41 9.28 -1.11 -2.44
N ASP A 42 9.80 -1.30 -3.65
CA ASP A 42 11.20 -1.70 -3.84
C ASP A 42 12.17 -0.55 -3.55
N SER A 43 11.72 0.69 -3.53
CA SER A 43 12.54 1.84 -3.16
C SER A 43 12.04 2.46 -1.86
N GLU A 44 12.92 3.16 -1.14
CA GLU A 44 12.52 3.83 0.10
C GLU A 44 11.47 4.90 -0.14
N GLU A 45 11.64 5.69 -1.18
CA GLU A 45 10.67 6.73 -1.52
C GLU A 45 9.32 6.14 -1.88
N GLY A 46 9.33 5.07 -2.68
CA GLY A 46 8.10 4.39 -3.07
C GLY A 46 7.42 3.75 -1.87
N ALA A 47 8.19 3.11 -0.99
CA ALA A 47 7.65 2.52 0.23
C ALA A 47 6.97 3.57 1.09
N LEU A 48 7.59 4.75 1.22
CA LEU A 48 7.00 5.85 1.97
C LEU A 48 5.69 6.32 1.34
N MET A 49 5.65 6.47 0.02
CA MET A 49 4.43 6.85 -0.69
C MET A 49 3.29 5.87 -0.44
N VAL A 50 3.58 4.59 -0.54
CA VAL A 50 2.58 3.54 -0.30
C VAL A 50 2.10 3.58 1.15
N SER A 51 3.02 3.75 2.09
CA SER A 51 2.69 3.85 3.51
C SER A 51 1.76 5.02 3.78
N ILE A 52 2.03 6.18 3.19
CA ILE A 52 1.18 7.36 3.34
C ILE A 52 -0.23 7.07 2.78
N LEU A 53 -0.30 6.41 1.63
CA LEU A 53 -1.58 6.06 1.03
C LEU A 53 -2.38 5.13 1.95
N ILE A 54 -1.73 4.11 2.50
CA ILE A 54 -2.38 3.17 3.41
C ILE A 54 -2.91 3.89 4.65
N THR A 55 -2.12 4.81 5.20
CA THR A 55 -2.53 5.60 6.35
C THR A 55 -3.79 6.43 6.05
N ARG A 56 -3.84 7.01 4.87
CA ARG A 56 -5.03 7.78 4.45
C ARG A 56 -6.26 6.89 4.35
N ILE A 57 -6.12 5.71 3.79
CA ILE A 57 -7.23 4.77 3.68
C ILE A 57 -7.72 4.36 5.07
N GLU A 58 -6.79 4.08 5.98
CA GLU A 58 -7.13 3.70 7.36
C GLU A 58 -7.94 4.76 8.07
N HIS A 59 -7.62 6.02 7.84
CA HIS A 59 -8.30 7.12 8.51
C HIS A 59 -9.57 7.57 7.81
N GLY A 60 -9.96 6.88 6.76
CA GLY A 60 -11.20 7.18 6.05
C GLY A 60 -11.21 8.55 5.42
N VAL A 61 -10.09 9.00 4.90
CA VAL A 61 -9.92 10.35 4.38
C VAL A 61 -10.74 10.59 3.13
N CYS A 62 -11.23 9.55 2.53
CA CYS A 62 -12.10 9.64 1.36
C CYS A 62 -13.45 10.30 1.68
N SER A 63 -13.72 10.45 2.92
CA SER A 63 -14.94 11.08 3.38
C SER A 63 -14.90 12.59 3.18
#